data_1cb450cad17bea290693a8abeac5e2ac
#
_entry.id   1cb450cad17bea290693a8abeac5e2ac
#
_cell.length_a   1.000
_cell.length_b   1.000
_cell.length_c   1.000
_cell.angle_alpha   90.00
_cell.angle_beta   90.00
_cell.angle_gamma   90.00
#
_symmetry.space_group_name_H-M   'P 1'
#
loop_
_entity.id
_entity.type
_entity.pdbx_description
1 polymer ?
#
loop_
_entity_poly.entity_id
_entity_poly.type
_entity_poly.pdbx_seq_one_letter_code
_entity_poly.pdbx_strand_id
1 'polypeptide(L)'
;MSSMDNPIQFAVVREDPLIEKELVEAYKPKHALLVGGGGCTAYTLATLFPELKLTLVDPNPAQLQLIERKAQALQRLGMDPSIVNIGSETPQGLNACGNFETLFRCLRDFWRALILRGEELEHMFDSEKRLLAVTETLTTHRYWPVSFDLFFSDELLTTMFGPAAVQHAPKGSYPDYFRGMIEKGLKSPGALENPFLHHTMLGHYLETKRDAWPLYLQRPPREFQAEMLNSALQDVASFAAYDFVNLSNIFDWSPTEVVKKIAARLDAELPTGAIVMWRQLNNDVAFEKNFKAVTFDAARGRELLAKDRSLFSTGLKLGIKA
;
A
#
# COMPACT_ATOMS: atom_id res chain seq x y z
N MET A 1 9.67 -19.95 -22.47
CA MET A 1 9.31 -18.53 -22.31
C MET A 1 10.05 -18.06 -21.07
N SER A 2 10.89 -17.05 -21.20
CA SER A 2 11.86 -16.65 -20.18
C SER A 2 11.15 -15.90 -19.04
N SER A 3 11.73 -15.94 -17.85
CA SER A 3 11.30 -15.34 -16.59
C SER A 3 11.13 -13.81 -16.58
N MET A 4 10.85 -13.18 -17.72
CA MET A 4 10.57 -11.74 -17.84
C MET A 4 9.10 -11.37 -17.65
N ASP A 5 8.19 -12.34 -17.44
CA ASP A 5 6.75 -12.13 -17.63
C ASP A 5 5.96 -11.81 -16.35
N ASN A 6 6.62 -11.64 -15.20
CA ASN A 6 5.93 -11.18 -13.97
C ASN A 6 6.72 -10.06 -13.28
N PRO A 7 6.64 -8.83 -13.80
CA PRO A 7 7.33 -7.70 -13.18
C PRO A 7 6.76 -7.44 -11.78
N ILE A 8 7.62 -6.97 -10.88
CA ILE A 8 7.19 -6.50 -9.57
C ILE A 8 6.20 -5.35 -9.76
N GLN A 9 4.99 -5.48 -9.22
CA GLN A 9 3.96 -4.46 -9.37
C GLN A 9 4.14 -3.35 -8.34
N PHE A 10 4.41 -3.73 -7.08
CA PHE A 10 4.50 -2.80 -5.95
C PHE A 10 5.76 -3.06 -5.15
N ALA A 11 6.65 -2.08 -5.08
CA ALA A 11 7.83 -2.18 -4.22
C ALA A 11 7.52 -1.87 -2.75
N VAL A 12 6.55 -1.00 -2.49
CA VAL A 12 6.08 -0.66 -1.14
C VAL A 12 4.56 -0.79 -1.06
N VAL A 13 4.08 -1.15 0.13
CA VAL A 13 2.65 -1.10 0.45
C VAL A 13 2.29 0.36 0.74
N ARG A 14 1.29 0.87 0.01
CA ARG A 14 0.79 2.25 0.20
C ARG A 14 -0.45 2.26 1.08
N GLU A 15 -0.32 1.58 2.23
CA GLU A 15 -1.32 1.47 3.28
C GLU A 15 -0.61 1.69 4.61
N ASP A 16 -1.24 2.40 5.54
CA ASP A 16 -0.61 2.68 6.84
C ASP A 16 -0.75 1.47 7.78
N PRO A 17 0.34 0.75 8.07
CA PRO A 17 0.29 -0.45 8.91
C PRO A 17 -0.02 -0.15 10.39
N LEU A 18 -0.11 1.11 10.79
CA LEU A 18 -0.58 1.48 12.12
C LEU A 18 -2.07 1.16 12.32
N ILE A 19 -2.82 1.03 11.24
CA ILE A 19 -4.20 0.57 11.28
C ILE A 19 -4.24 -0.91 11.67
N GLU A 20 -3.46 -1.75 11.01
CA GLU A 20 -3.33 -3.18 11.35
C GLU A 20 -2.76 -3.37 12.77
N LYS A 21 -1.80 -2.54 13.17
CA LYS A 21 -1.30 -2.52 14.55
C LYS A 21 -2.44 -2.32 15.55
N GLU A 22 -3.29 -1.31 15.35
CA GLU A 22 -4.43 -1.01 16.23
C GLU A 22 -5.41 -2.19 16.30
N LEU A 23 -5.64 -2.89 15.18
CA LEU A 23 -6.49 -4.07 15.14
C LEU A 23 -5.86 -5.26 15.88
N VAL A 24 -4.57 -5.51 15.68
CA VAL A 24 -3.87 -6.58 16.39
C VAL A 24 -3.88 -6.34 17.91
N GLU A 25 -3.67 -5.10 18.35
CA GLU A 25 -3.75 -4.73 19.78
C GLU A 25 -5.15 -4.93 20.37
N ALA A 26 -6.20 -4.58 19.60
CA ALA A 26 -7.59 -4.68 20.06
C ALA A 26 -8.12 -6.12 20.07
N TYR A 27 -7.86 -6.88 19.02
CA TYR A 27 -8.47 -8.21 18.81
C TYR A 27 -7.53 -9.38 19.14
N LYS A 28 -6.22 -9.13 19.25
CA LYS A 28 -5.18 -10.11 19.63
C LYS A 28 -5.22 -11.38 18.78
N PRO A 29 -5.25 -11.27 17.44
CA PRO A 29 -5.21 -12.43 16.57
C PRO A 29 -3.91 -13.22 16.78
N LYS A 30 -3.97 -14.51 16.49
CA LYS A 30 -2.80 -15.41 16.59
C LYS A 30 -2.20 -15.73 15.23
N HIS A 31 -3.00 -15.65 14.16
CA HIS A 31 -2.57 -15.97 12.81
C HIS A 31 -3.22 -15.05 11.80
N ALA A 32 -2.43 -14.20 11.15
CA ALA A 32 -2.88 -13.28 10.14
C ALA A 32 -2.55 -13.76 8.71
N LEU A 33 -3.53 -13.68 7.83
CA LEU A 33 -3.34 -13.76 6.37
C LEU A 33 -3.34 -12.36 5.78
N LEU A 34 -2.26 -11.99 5.09
CA LEU A 34 -2.08 -10.68 4.48
C LEU A 34 -1.81 -10.84 2.97
N VAL A 35 -2.34 -9.94 2.16
CA VAL A 35 -1.90 -9.80 0.77
C VAL A 35 -0.44 -9.32 0.75
N GLY A 36 0.41 -9.96 -0.04
CA GLY A 36 1.87 -9.77 -0.01
C GLY A 36 2.32 -8.34 -0.30
N GLY A 37 1.94 -7.81 -1.46
CA GLY A 37 2.35 -6.48 -1.90
C GLY A 37 3.87 -6.26 -1.75
N GLY A 38 4.29 -5.14 -1.19
CA GLY A 38 5.71 -4.83 -0.90
C GLY A 38 6.23 -5.34 0.46
N GLY A 39 5.40 -6.06 1.25
CA GLY A 39 5.77 -6.63 2.55
C GLY A 39 5.79 -5.66 3.73
N CYS A 40 5.57 -4.36 3.52
CA CYS A 40 5.76 -3.32 4.57
C CYS A 40 4.88 -3.55 5.81
N THR A 41 3.62 -3.96 5.61
CA THR A 41 2.68 -4.29 6.68
C THR A 41 3.17 -5.52 7.46
N ALA A 42 3.60 -6.57 6.76
CA ALA A 42 4.10 -7.78 7.38
C ALA A 42 5.35 -7.54 8.23
N TYR A 43 6.32 -6.76 7.74
CA TYR A 43 7.52 -6.39 8.53
C TYR A 43 7.16 -5.58 9.77
N THR A 44 6.21 -4.64 9.64
CA THR A 44 5.75 -3.85 10.78
C THR A 44 5.10 -4.74 11.84
N LEU A 45 4.22 -5.65 11.44
CA LEU A 45 3.58 -6.57 12.37
C LEU A 45 4.56 -7.55 13.00
N ALA A 46 5.50 -8.11 12.23
CA ALA A 46 6.57 -8.97 12.75
C ALA A 46 7.46 -8.26 13.78
N THR A 47 7.71 -6.95 13.58
CA THR A 47 8.49 -6.13 14.52
C THR A 47 7.74 -5.94 15.85
N LEU A 48 6.44 -5.66 15.77
CA LEU A 48 5.64 -5.27 16.94
C LEU A 48 5.04 -6.46 17.69
N PHE A 49 4.76 -7.53 16.97
CA PHE A 49 4.04 -8.71 17.48
C PHE A 49 4.77 -9.99 17.04
N PRO A 50 5.91 -10.30 17.64
CA PRO A 50 6.74 -11.45 17.22
C PRO A 50 6.02 -12.80 17.40
N GLU A 51 4.99 -12.88 18.25
CA GLU A 51 4.18 -14.08 18.44
C GLU A 51 3.06 -14.25 17.40
N LEU A 52 2.75 -13.21 16.62
CA LEU A 52 1.74 -13.27 15.56
C LEU A 52 2.27 -14.08 14.39
N LYS A 53 1.65 -15.20 14.09
CA LYS A 53 1.95 -15.95 12.87
C LYS A 53 1.49 -15.18 11.66
N LEU A 54 2.36 -15.09 10.65
CA LEU A 54 2.06 -14.39 9.41
C LEU A 54 2.07 -15.35 8.23
N THR A 55 1.05 -15.28 7.42
CA THR A 55 1.00 -15.89 6.09
C THR A 55 0.79 -14.79 5.05
N LEU A 56 1.63 -14.75 4.03
CA LEU A 56 1.53 -13.79 2.93
C LEU A 56 1.10 -14.51 1.67
N VAL A 57 0.06 -13.99 1.03
CA VAL A 57 -0.46 -14.55 -0.22
C VAL A 57 -0.30 -13.56 -1.36
N ASP A 58 0.29 -14.01 -2.46
CA ASP A 58 0.40 -13.24 -3.70
C ASP A 58 0.49 -14.21 -4.90
N PRO A 59 -0.29 -14.01 -5.96
CA PRO A 59 -0.21 -14.84 -7.17
C PRO A 59 1.07 -14.58 -7.97
N ASN A 60 1.76 -13.46 -7.74
CA ASN A 60 2.99 -13.11 -8.43
C ASN A 60 4.21 -13.58 -7.63
N PRO A 61 4.95 -14.61 -8.08
CA PRO A 61 6.12 -15.11 -7.38
C PRO A 61 7.24 -14.07 -7.26
N ALA A 62 7.36 -13.13 -8.21
CA ALA A 62 8.34 -12.05 -8.12
C ALA A 62 8.05 -11.09 -6.97
N GLN A 63 6.77 -10.92 -6.61
CA GLN A 63 6.36 -10.12 -5.47
C GLN A 63 6.79 -10.78 -4.15
N LEU A 64 6.58 -12.10 -4.01
CA LEU A 64 7.03 -12.86 -2.84
C LEU A 64 8.55 -12.88 -2.72
N GLN A 65 9.28 -13.06 -3.82
CA GLN A 65 10.75 -12.96 -3.85
C GLN A 65 11.25 -11.57 -3.44
N LEU A 66 10.57 -10.50 -3.85
CA LEU A 66 10.91 -9.16 -3.39
C LEU A 66 10.79 -9.06 -1.87
N ILE A 67 9.72 -9.61 -1.28
CA ILE A 67 9.53 -9.61 0.17
C ILE A 67 10.68 -10.34 0.85
N GLU A 68 11.06 -11.52 0.40
CA GLU A 68 12.19 -12.27 0.97
C GLU A 68 13.51 -11.49 0.87
N ARG A 69 13.81 -10.90 -0.30
CA ARG A 69 15.03 -10.09 -0.50
C ARG A 69 15.06 -8.87 0.42
N LYS A 70 13.92 -8.20 0.60
CA LYS A 70 13.81 -7.08 1.52
C LYS A 70 14.00 -7.54 2.98
N ALA A 71 13.41 -8.67 3.38
CA ALA A 71 13.62 -9.23 4.70
C ALA A 71 15.10 -9.51 4.99
N GLN A 72 15.80 -10.12 4.04
CA GLN A 72 17.25 -10.38 4.15
C GLN A 72 18.06 -9.07 4.25
N ALA A 73 17.69 -8.04 3.46
CA ALA A 73 18.33 -6.73 3.54
C ALA A 73 18.09 -6.04 4.88
N LEU A 74 16.87 -6.11 5.41
CA LEU A 74 16.53 -5.58 6.74
C LEU A 74 17.36 -6.25 7.85
N GLN A 75 17.51 -7.56 7.82
CA GLN A 75 18.32 -8.30 8.79
C GLN A 75 19.80 -7.95 8.68
N ARG A 76 20.34 -7.86 7.46
CA ARG A 76 21.75 -7.53 7.21
C ARG A 76 22.10 -6.10 7.63
N LEU A 77 21.26 -5.13 7.29
CA LEU A 77 21.50 -3.71 7.57
C LEU A 77 21.17 -3.33 9.01
N GLY A 78 20.18 -4.00 9.62
CA GLY A 78 19.78 -3.71 11.00
C GLY A 78 19.42 -2.24 11.20
N MET A 79 20.18 -1.54 12.04
CA MET A 79 19.96 -0.13 12.37
C MET A 79 20.80 0.86 11.53
N ASP A 80 21.48 0.37 10.47
CA ASP A 80 22.24 1.23 9.57
C ASP A 80 21.31 2.24 8.89
N PRO A 81 21.66 3.55 8.85
CA PRO A 81 20.84 4.56 8.18
C PRO A 81 20.54 4.25 6.70
N SER A 82 21.40 3.53 6.00
CA SER A 82 21.19 3.14 4.61
C SER A 82 20.00 2.20 4.41
N ILE A 83 19.45 1.61 5.48
CA ILE A 83 18.26 0.79 5.46
C ILE A 83 17.04 1.52 4.89
N VAL A 84 17.00 2.85 5.00
CA VAL A 84 15.83 3.66 4.63
C VAL A 84 15.38 3.42 3.18
N ASN A 85 16.31 3.14 2.28
CA ASN A 85 16.01 2.84 0.88
C ASN A 85 16.28 1.38 0.51
N ILE A 86 16.57 0.54 1.50
CA ILE A 86 16.84 -0.90 1.42
C ILE A 86 17.72 -1.27 0.24
N GLY A 87 19.02 -1.07 0.46
CA GLY A 87 20.04 -1.67 -0.37
C GLY A 87 20.18 -1.15 -1.78
N SER A 88 21.34 -1.45 -2.35
CA SER A 88 21.75 -1.07 -3.69
C SER A 88 21.66 -2.24 -4.69
N GLU A 89 20.83 -3.24 -4.43
CA GLU A 89 20.69 -4.41 -5.32
C GLU A 89 20.06 -4.05 -6.68
N THR A 90 19.39 -2.90 -6.74
CA THR A 90 18.94 -2.27 -7.96
C THR A 90 19.37 -0.80 -7.95
N PRO A 91 19.53 -0.12 -9.10
CA PRO A 91 19.90 1.28 -9.15
C PRO A 91 18.99 2.21 -8.33
N GLN A 92 17.75 1.80 -8.10
CA GLN A 92 16.74 2.58 -7.36
C GLN A 92 16.52 2.08 -5.92
N GLY A 93 17.14 0.94 -5.54
CA GLY A 93 16.85 0.25 -4.29
C GLY A 93 15.56 -0.58 -4.32
N LEU A 94 15.43 -1.49 -3.35
CA LEU A 94 14.30 -2.44 -3.32
C LEU A 94 12.94 -1.78 -3.04
N ASN A 95 12.91 -0.55 -2.51
CA ASN A 95 11.67 0.20 -2.27
C ASN A 95 11.19 0.99 -3.52
N ALA A 96 11.92 0.95 -4.62
CA ALA A 96 11.62 1.74 -5.81
C ALA A 96 11.58 0.93 -7.12
N CYS A 97 11.61 -0.41 -7.04
CA CYS A 97 11.76 -1.29 -8.20
C CYS A 97 10.45 -1.80 -8.81
N GLY A 98 9.28 -1.34 -8.33
CA GLY A 98 7.96 -1.77 -8.84
C GLY A 98 7.46 -0.95 -10.03
N ASN A 99 6.47 -1.49 -10.75
CA ASN A 99 5.78 -0.77 -11.82
C ASN A 99 5.10 0.50 -11.32
N PHE A 100 4.46 0.43 -10.16
CA PHE A 100 3.79 1.57 -9.56
C PHE A 100 4.79 2.66 -9.14
N GLU A 101 5.95 2.27 -8.61
CA GLU A 101 7.05 3.19 -8.32
C GLU A 101 7.64 3.81 -9.59
N THR A 102 7.69 3.05 -10.68
CA THR A 102 8.11 3.56 -11.99
C THR A 102 7.14 4.61 -12.52
N LEU A 103 5.84 4.38 -12.40
CA LEU A 103 4.81 5.34 -12.78
C LEU A 103 4.99 6.67 -12.02
N PHE A 104 5.16 6.62 -10.71
CA PHE A 104 5.41 7.82 -9.91
C PHE A 104 6.78 8.46 -10.21
N ARG A 105 7.79 7.69 -10.61
CA ARG A 105 9.07 8.27 -11.06
C ARG A 105 8.88 9.09 -12.31
N CYS A 106 8.19 8.57 -13.32
CA CYS A 106 7.88 9.32 -14.55
C CYS A 106 7.08 10.60 -14.26
N LEU A 107 6.11 10.53 -13.34
CA LEU A 107 5.34 11.70 -12.89
C LEU A 107 6.24 12.77 -12.26
N ARG A 108 7.15 12.39 -11.37
CA ARG A 108 8.12 13.33 -10.75
C ARG A 108 9.08 13.92 -11.77
N ASP A 109 9.55 13.12 -12.72
CA ASP A 109 10.44 13.60 -13.80
C ASP A 109 9.74 14.61 -14.69
N PHE A 110 8.44 14.40 -14.96
CA PHE A 110 7.61 15.41 -15.65
C PHE A 110 7.54 16.71 -14.84
N TRP A 111 7.31 16.67 -13.53
CA TRP A 111 7.25 17.87 -12.70
C TRP A 111 8.60 18.61 -12.67
N ARG A 112 9.72 17.89 -12.54
CA ARG A 112 11.07 18.47 -12.61
C ARG A 112 11.35 19.13 -13.95
N ALA A 113 10.90 18.54 -15.04
CA ALA A 113 11.17 19.03 -16.37
C ALA A 113 10.33 20.26 -16.76
N LEU A 114 9.07 20.33 -16.29
CA LEU A 114 8.09 21.29 -16.84
C LEU A 114 7.47 22.25 -15.82
N ILE A 115 7.61 21.99 -14.51
CA ILE A 115 6.96 22.79 -13.48
C ILE A 115 7.98 23.40 -12.51
N LEU A 116 8.83 22.56 -11.94
CA LEU A 116 9.75 22.94 -10.88
C LEU A 116 11.12 23.40 -11.43
N ARG A 117 11.89 24.07 -10.60
CA ARG A 117 13.23 24.55 -10.96
C ARG A 117 14.27 23.98 -10.01
N GLY A 118 15.41 23.55 -10.58
CA GLY A 118 16.52 23.01 -9.78
C GLY A 118 16.09 21.88 -8.87
N GLU A 119 16.42 21.99 -7.60
CA GLU A 119 16.19 20.98 -6.56
C GLU A 119 14.97 21.31 -5.67
N GLU A 120 13.99 22.04 -6.19
CA GLU A 120 12.81 22.44 -5.40
C GLU A 120 12.04 21.24 -4.85
N LEU A 121 11.91 20.16 -5.64
CA LEU A 121 11.21 18.95 -5.22
C LEU A 121 11.97 18.23 -4.09
N GLU A 122 13.27 18.10 -4.23
CA GLU A 122 14.16 17.42 -3.28
C GLU A 122 14.14 18.06 -1.90
N HIS A 123 14.00 19.40 -1.89
CA HIS A 123 14.01 20.18 -0.67
C HIS A 123 12.63 20.55 -0.12
N MET A 124 11.55 20.05 -0.73
CA MET A 124 10.20 20.45 -0.34
C MET A 124 9.85 20.13 1.11
N PHE A 125 10.40 19.05 1.68
CA PHE A 125 10.13 18.63 3.04
C PHE A 125 11.13 19.12 4.08
N ASP A 126 12.04 20.07 3.74
CA ASP A 126 13.00 20.63 4.69
C ASP A 126 12.33 21.54 5.73
N SER A 127 11.21 22.15 5.38
CA SER A 127 10.44 23.02 6.27
C SER A 127 8.99 23.19 5.78
N GLU A 128 8.08 23.56 6.69
CA GLU A 128 6.69 23.90 6.33
C GLU A 128 6.62 25.00 5.28
N LYS A 129 7.48 26.02 5.36
CA LYS A 129 7.53 27.09 4.38
C LYS A 129 7.88 26.58 2.98
N ARG A 130 8.84 25.65 2.87
CA ARG A 130 9.22 25.07 1.58
C ARG A 130 8.11 24.15 1.07
N LEU A 131 7.54 23.31 1.93
CA LEU A 131 6.42 22.45 1.59
C LEU A 131 5.26 23.25 1.01
N LEU A 132 4.86 24.34 1.66
CA LEU A 132 3.79 25.22 1.18
C LEU A 132 4.15 25.87 -0.16
N ALA A 133 5.34 26.43 -0.31
CA ALA A 133 5.77 27.11 -1.53
C ALA A 133 5.82 26.15 -2.74
N VAL A 134 6.40 24.95 -2.56
CA VAL A 134 6.47 23.95 -3.63
C VAL A 134 5.07 23.41 -3.95
N THR A 135 4.24 23.17 -2.93
CA THR A 135 2.84 22.75 -3.12
C THR A 135 2.07 23.78 -3.94
N GLU A 136 2.19 25.07 -3.62
CA GLU A 136 1.54 26.15 -4.36
C GLU A 136 2.03 26.19 -5.81
N THR A 137 3.36 26.13 -6.02
CA THR A 137 3.96 26.10 -7.37
C THR A 137 3.42 24.95 -8.20
N LEU A 138 3.34 23.74 -7.63
CA LEU A 138 2.82 22.56 -8.32
C LEU A 138 1.33 22.73 -8.63
N THR A 139 0.50 22.98 -7.61
CA THR A 139 -0.95 22.87 -7.72
C THR A 139 -1.59 24.02 -8.52
N THR A 140 -0.90 25.15 -8.68
CA THR A 140 -1.38 26.28 -9.50
C THR A 140 -0.85 26.23 -10.94
N HIS A 141 0.12 25.37 -11.22
CA HIS A 141 0.72 25.31 -12.55
C HIS A 141 -0.19 24.56 -13.54
N ARG A 142 -0.32 25.12 -14.77
CA ARG A 142 -1.18 24.55 -15.83
C ARG A 142 -0.88 23.11 -16.20
N TYR A 143 0.36 22.62 -16.01
CA TYR A 143 0.75 21.24 -16.29
C TYR A 143 0.50 20.29 -15.14
N TRP A 144 0.10 20.76 -13.97
CA TRP A 144 -0.22 19.90 -12.84
C TRP A 144 -1.35 18.90 -13.15
N PRO A 145 -2.57 19.33 -13.55
CA PRO A 145 -3.60 18.38 -13.93
C PRO A 145 -3.20 17.53 -15.14
N VAL A 146 -2.54 18.11 -16.15
CA VAL A 146 -2.10 17.38 -17.34
C VAL A 146 -1.17 16.20 -17.01
N SER A 147 -0.32 16.34 -15.99
CA SER A 147 0.54 15.25 -15.58
C SER A 147 -0.25 14.03 -15.07
N PHE A 148 -1.35 14.26 -14.37
CA PHE A 148 -2.22 13.16 -13.92
C PHE A 148 -3.02 12.56 -15.08
N ASP A 149 -3.51 13.36 -16.00
CA ASP A 149 -4.19 12.89 -17.22
C ASP A 149 -3.29 11.94 -18.03
N LEU A 150 -1.99 12.23 -18.09
CA LEU A 150 -1.02 11.39 -18.80
C LEU A 150 -0.70 10.10 -18.05
N PHE A 151 -0.39 10.17 -16.75
CA PHE A 151 0.17 9.05 -16.01
C PHE A 151 -0.88 8.20 -15.30
N PHE A 152 -2.12 8.65 -15.18
CA PHE A 152 -3.21 7.90 -14.55
C PHE A 152 -4.42 7.72 -15.47
N SER A 153 -4.22 7.81 -16.78
CA SER A 153 -5.29 7.46 -17.74
C SER A 153 -5.67 5.99 -17.63
N ASP A 154 -6.94 5.68 -17.87
CA ASP A 154 -7.43 4.29 -17.87
C ASP A 154 -6.64 3.40 -18.82
N GLU A 155 -6.20 3.95 -19.98
CA GLU A 155 -5.40 3.24 -20.97
C GLU A 155 -4.03 2.85 -20.42
N LEU A 156 -3.33 3.79 -19.75
CA LEU A 156 -2.02 3.49 -19.18
C LEU A 156 -2.12 2.53 -18.01
N LEU A 157 -3.09 2.75 -17.10
CA LEU A 157 -3.32 1.85 -15.96
C LEU A 157 -3.69 0.43 -16.40
N THR A 158 -4.55 0.31 -17.43
CA THR A 158 -4.91 -0.98 -18.01
C THR A 158 -3.69 -1.67 -18.65
N THR A 159 -2.85 -0.91 -19.34
CA THR A 159 -1.62 -1.45 -19.98
C THR A 159 -0.61 -1.94 -18.95
N MET A 160 -0.43 -1.21 -17.84
CA MET A 160 0.57 -1.55 -16.81
C MET A 160 0.09 -2.63 -15.84
N PHE A 161 -1.20 -2.62 -15.48
CA PHE A 161 -1.74 -3.43 -14.39
C PHE A 161 -2.86 -4.37 -14.80
N GLY A 162 -3.24 -4.36 -16.08
CA GLY A 162 -4.32 -5.16 -16.61
C GLY A 162 -5.70 -4.50 -16.51
N PRO A 163 -6.71 -5.06 -17.23
CA PRO A 163 -8.05 -4.45 -17.33
C PRO A 163 -8.80 -4.38 -15.99
N ALA A 164 -8.44 -5.23 -15.04
CA ALA A 164 -9.05 -5.21 -13.71
C ALA A 164 -8.72 -3.93 -12.91
N ALA A 165 -7.63 -3.23 -13.24
CA ALA A 165 -7.18 -2.05 -12.52
C ALA A 165 -8.19 -0.89 -12.52
N VAL A 166 -9.08 -0.83 -13.52
CA VAL A 166 -10.03 0.27 -13.71
C VAL A 166 -11.50 -0.16 -13.66
N GLN A 167 -11.78 -1.44 -13.42
CA GLN A 167 -13.12 -2.02 -13.62
C GLN A 167 -14.20 -1.51 -12.66
N HIS A 168 -13.84 -1.10 -11.45
CA HIS A 168 -14.78 -0.65 -10.41
C HIS A 168 -14.82 0.86 -10.24
N ALA A 169 -13.84 1.58 -10.79
CA ALA A 169 -13.79 3.02 -10.75
C ALA A 169 -14.70 3.65 -11.84
N PRO A 170 -15.25 4.85 -11.62
CA PRO A 170 -15.86 5.62 -12.69
C PRO A 170 -14.87 5.82 -13.84
N LYS A 171 -15.32 5.63 -15.07
CA LYS A 171 -14.46 5.74 -16.25
C LYS A 171 -13.77 7.10 -16.31
N GLY A 172 -12.44 7.10 -16.49
CA GLY A 172 -11.62 8.32 -16.61
C GLY A 172 -11.47 9.11 -15.31
N SER A 173 -11.82 8.55 -14.15
CA SER A 173 -11.78 9.28 -12.87
C SER A 173 -10.43 9.22 -12.16
N TYR A 174 -9.54 8.31 -12.53
CA TYR A 174 -8.26 8.14 -11.83
C TYR A 174 -7.34 9.36 -11.85
N PRO A 175 -7.21 10.15 -12.94
CA PRO A 175 -6.41 11.37 -12.94
C PRO A 175 -6.82 12.33 -11.83
N ASP A 176 -8.10 12.70 -11.77
CA ASP A 176 -8.63 13.60 -10.75
C ASP A 176 -8.55 13.01 -9.34
N TYR A 177 -8.78 11.71 -9.22
CA TYR A 177 -8.66 10.98 -7.96
C TYR A 177 -7.24 11.06 -7.40
N PHE A 178 -6.21 10.64 -8.14
CA PHE A 178 -4.83 10.66 -7.66
C PHE A 178 -4.35 12.09 -7.38
N ARG A 179 -4.71 13.03 -8.24
CA ARG A 179 -4.43 14.45 -8.04
C ARG A 179 -5.02 14.94 -6.72
N GLY A 180 -6.32 14.74 -6.52
CA GLY A 180 -7.04 15.19 -5.33
C GLY A 180 -6.50 14.58 -4.04
N MET A 181 -6.13 13.28 -4.07
CA MET A 181 -5.56 12.60 -2.91
C MET A 181 -4.16 13.14 -2.55
N ILE A 182 -3.32 13.40 -3.54
CA ILE A 182 -1.99 14.01 -3.31
C ILE A 182 -2.15 15.45 -2.80
N GLU A 183 -3.00 16.27 -3.40
CA GLU A 183 -3.27 17.62 -2.93
C GLU A 183 -3.81 17.68 -1.50
N LYS A 184 -4.73 16.76 -1.16
CA LYS A 184 -5.24 16.60 0.20
C LYS A 184 -4.12 16.23 1.16
N GLY A 185 -3.27 15.29 0.77
CA GLY A 185 -2.11 14.87 1.57
C GLY A 185 -1.13 16.01 1.84
N LEU A 186 -0.76 16.76 0.80
CA LEU A 186 0.17 17.89 0.90
C LEU A 186 -0.36 19.04 1.79
N LYS A 187 -1.67 19.17 1.89
CA LYS A 187 -2.35 20.20 2.72
C LYS A 187 -2.74 19.68 4.11
N SER A 188 -2.48 18.39 4.41
CA SER A 188 -2.89 17.80 5.69
C SER A 188 -1.96 18.21 6.85
N PRO A 189 -2.47 18.30 8.08
CA PRO A 189 -1.63 18.40 9.26
C PRO A 189 -0.65 17.20 9.30
N GLY A 190 0.63 17.45 9.56
CA GLY A 190 1.64 16.39 9.58
C GLY A 190 2.18 15.97 8.20
N ALA A 191 1.81 16.66 7.11
CA ALA A 191 2.34 16.41 5.77
C ALA A 191 3.88 16.40 5.72
N LEU A 192 4.51 17.27 6.50
CA LEU A 192 5.97 17.40 6.60
C LEU A 192 6.66 16.11 7.08
N GLU A 193 5.99 15.32 7.91
CA GLU A 193 6.52 14.09 8.52
C GLU A 193 5.80 12.83 8.01
N ASN A 194 5.07 12.92 6.89
CA ASN A 194 4.33 11.80 6.34
C ASN A 194 5.20 10.95 5.40
N PRO A 195 5.58 9.71 5.75
CA PRO A 195 6.42 8.86 4.91
C PRO A 195 5.78 8.50 3.56
N PHE A 196 4.47 8.42 3.50
CA PHE A 196 3.76 8.13 2.25
C PHE A 196 3.86 9.32 1.27
N LEU A 197 3.84 10.55 1.77
CA LEU A 197 4.12 11.75 0.97
C LEU A 197 5.58 11.79 0.54
N HIS A 198 6.54 11.53 1.44
CA HIS A 198 7.95 11.50 1.07
C HIS A 198 8.18 10.52 -0.08
N HIS A 199 7.70 9.28 0.06
CA HIS A 199 7.90 8.27 -0.99
C HIS A 199 7.14 8.61 -2.28
N THR A 200 5.96 9.23 -2.21
CA THR A 200 5.19 9.63 -3.39
C THR A 200 5.86 10.79 -4.12
N MET A 201 6.25 11.84 -3.39
CA MET A 201 6.78 13.08 -3.95
C MET A 201 8.27 12.99 -4.32
N LEU A 202 9.06 12.22 -3.56
CA LEU A 202 10.52 12.11 -3.76
C LEU A 202 10.93 10.76 -4.38
N GLY A 203 10.17 9.68 -4.13
CA GLY A 203 10.52 8.31 -4.53
C GLY A 203 11.38 7.58 -3.51
N HIS A 204 11.69 8.23 -2.40
CA HIS A 204 12.47 7.68 -1.30
C HIS A 204 12.05 8.29 0.03
N TYR A 205 12.51 7.70 1.13
CA TYR A 205 12.36 8.27 2.47
C TYR A 205 13.56 9.17 2.78
N LEU A 206 13.34 10.24 3.56
CA LEU A 206 14.38 11.20 3.91
C LEU A 206 15.26 10.67 5.04
N GLU A 207 16.56 10.51 4.79
CA GLU A 207 17.53 10.01 5.79
C GLU A 207 17.59 10.90 7.04
N THR A 208 17.37 12.20 6.87
CA THR A 208 17.38 13.19 7.96
C THR A 208 16.14 13.16 8.85
N LYS A 209 15.07 12.43 8.46
CA LYS A 209 13.77 12.37 9.15
C LYS A 209 13.45 10.97 9.65
N ARG A 210 14.32 10.39 10.48
CA ARG A 210 14.19 9.01 10.95
C ARG A 210 12.85 8.73 11.65
N ASP A 211 12.35 9.66 12.43
CA ASP A 211 11.08 9.51 13.16
C ASP A 211 9.86 9.47 12.23
N ALA A 212 10.03 9.97 11.01
CA ALA A 212 9.02 9.92 9.95
C ALA A 212 9.11 8.65 9.08
N TRP A 213 10.11 7.79 9.25
CA TRP A 213 10.21 6.56 8.47
C TRP A 213 9.06 5.59 8.75
N PRO A 214 8.71 4.71 7.81
CA PRO A 214 7.89 3.56 8.12
C PRO A 214 8.45 2.77 9.30
N LEU A 215 7.59 2.28 10.16
CA LEU A 215 8.00 1.71 11.46
C LEU A 215 8.98 0.54 11.31
N TYR A 216 8.79 -0.31 10.29
CA TYR A 216 9.69 -1.42 10.02
C TYR A 216 11.11 -1.00 9.61
N LEU A 217 11.30 0.26 9.18
CA LEU A 217 12.63 0.83 8.91
C LEU A 217 13.21 1.52 10.15
N GLN A 218 12.36 2.08 11.01
CA GLN A 218 12.82 2.63 12.30
C GLN A 218 13.30 1.53 13.25
N ARG A 219 12.61 0.39 13.21
CA ARG A 219 12.87 -0.79 14.06
C ARG A 219 12.73 -2.03 13.20
N PRO A 220 13.76 -2.43 12.44
CA PRO A 220 13.69 -3.63 11.61
C PRO A 220 13.42 -4.87 12.46
N PRO A 221 12.64 -5.84 11.94
CA PRO A 221 12.42 -7.10 12.65
C PRO A 221 13.76 -7.83 12.79
N ARG A 222 14.05 -8.32 13.99
CA ARG A 222 15.28 -9.11 14.23
C ARG A 222 15.29 -10.40 13.43
N GLU A 223 14.14 -11.00 13.32
CA GLU A 223 13.85 -12.18 12.51
C GLU A 223 12.51 -11.96 11.81
N PHE A 224 12.47 -12.25 10.52
CA PHE A 224 11.22 -12.21 9.77
C PHE A 224 10.84 -13.62 9.38
N GLN A 225 9.76 -14.11 9.96
CA GLN A 225 9.18 -15.42 9.65
C GLN A 225 7.76 -15.21 9.15
N ALA A 226 7.50 -15.64 7.93
CA ALA A 226 6.18 -15.68 7.35
C ALA A 226 6.08 -16.84 6.37
N GLU A 227 4.93 -17.50 6.36
CA GLU A 227 4.62 -18.46 5.32
C GLU A 227 4.30 -17.69 4.02
N MET A 228 4.91 -18.10 2.91
CA MET A 228 4.71 -17.49 1.59
C MET A 228 3.84 -18.41 0.74
N LEU A 229 2.62 -17.95 0.41
CA LEU A 229 1.70 -18.68 -0.46
C LEU A 229 1.71 -18.04 -1.86
N ASN A 230 2.32 -18.72 -2.82
CA ASN A 230 2.20 -18.32 -4.22
C ASN A 230 0.87 -18.81 -4.77
N SER A 231 -0.18 -18.06 -4.52
CA SER A 231 -1.56 -18.40 -4.88
C SER A 231 -2.40 -17.14 -5.03
N ALA A 232 -3.40 -17.20 -5.87
CA ALA A 232 -4.48 -16.22 -5.82
C ALA A 232 -5.33 -16.47 -4.55
N LEU A 233 -5.88 -15.39 -3.98
CA LEU A 233 -6.60 -15.49 -2.70
C LEU A 233 -7.79 -16.45 -2.76
N GLN A 234 -8.54 -16.46 -3.88
CA GLN A 234 -9.68 -17.38 -4.06
C GLN A 234 -9.28 -18.86 -4.15
N ASP A 235 -7.99 -19.17 -4.27
CA ASP A 235 -7.43 -20.53 -4.43
C ASP A 235 -6.59 -20.97 -3.23
N VAL A 236 -6.51 -20.16 -2.17
CA VAL A 236 -5.93 -20.54 -0.88
C VAL A 236 -6.62 -21.82 -0.38
N ALA A 237 -5.85 -22.81 0.10
CA ALA A 237 -6.39 -24.13 0.42
C ALA A 237 -7.49 -24.07 1.49
N SER A 238 -7.31 -23.30 2.57
CA SER A 238 -8.30 -23.08 3.62
C SER A 238 -8.07 -21.78 4.36
N PHE A 239 -9.16 -21.15 4.82
CA PHE A 239 -9.13 -19.98 5.70
C PHE A 239 -9.33 -20.32 7.19
N ALA A 240 -9.57 -21.58 7.55
CA ALA A 240 -9.91 -21.98 8.90
C ALA A 240 -8.82 -21.73 9.97
N ALA A 241 -7.58 -21.53 9.54
CA ALA A 241 -6.46 -21.26 10.44
C ALA A 241 -6.28 -19.78 10.81
N TYR A 242 -6.94 -18.88 10.08
CA TYR A 242 -6.70 -17.44 10.21
C TYR A 242 -7.78 -16.77 11.04
N ASP A 243 -7.38 -16.00 12.02
CA ASP A 243 -8.25 -15.16 12.84
C ASP A 243 -8.12 -13.66 12.52
N PHE A 244 -7.21 -13.32 11.60
CA PHE A 244 -7.15 -12.00 10.95
C PHE A 244 -6.87 -12.15 9.45
N VAL A 245 -7.73 -11.61 8.61
CA VAL A 245 -7.56 -11.57 7.15
C VAL A 245 -7.56 -10.12 6.67
N ASN A 246 -6.39 -9.65 6.21
CA ASN A 246 -6.25 -8.35 5.55
C ASN A 246 -6.18 -8.56 4.04
N LEU A 247 -7.20 -8.10 3.36
CA LEU A 247 -7.36 -8.22 1.91
C LEU A 247 -6.71 -7.07 1.14
N SER A 248 -6.04 -6.11 1.84
CA SER A 248 -5.50 -4.92 1.18
C SER A 248 -6.60 -4.21 0.34
N ASN A 249 -6.35 -3.91 -0.91
CA ASN A 249 -7.35 -3.39 -1.85
C ASN A 249 -7.68 -4.38 -2.98
N ILE A 250 -7.54 -5.67 -2.72
CA ILE A 250 -7.66 -6.70 -3.77
C ILE A 250 -9.05 -6.71 -4.43
N PHE A 251 -10.10 -6.30 -3.72
CA PHE A 251 -11.44 -6.25 -4.29
C PHE A 251 -11.58 -5.21 -5.41
N ASP A 252 -10.79 -4.13 -5.35
CA ASP A 252 -10.74 -3.14 -6.43
C ASP A 252 -10.17 -3.72 -7.74
N TRP A 253 -9.36 -4.78 -7.63
CA TRP A 253 -8.65 -5.45 -8.72
C TRP A 253 -9.30 -6.78 -9.12
N SER A 254 -10.40 -7.18 -8.48
CA SER A 254 -11.01 -8.50 -8.67
C SER A 254 -12.34 -8.41 -9.40
N PRO A 255 -12.59 -9.29 -10.39
CA PRO A 255 -13.93 -9.44 -10.97
C PRO A 255 -14.97 -9.74 -9.90
N THR A 256 -16.19 -9.25 -10.09
CA THR A 256 -17.29 -9.41 -9.12
C THR A 256 -17.51 -10.87 -8.69
N GLU A 257 -17.37 -11.82 -9.60
CA GLU A 257 -17.53 -13.25 -9.28
C GLU A 257 -16.40 -13.79 -8.41
N VAL A 258 -15.20 -13.26 -8.56
CA VAL A 258 -14.05 -13.59 -7.68
C VAL A 258 -14.30 -13.01 -6.28
N VAL A 259 -14.77 -11.78 -6.17
CA VAL A 259 -15.15 -11.16 -4.88
C VAL A 259 -16.21 -12.01 -4.17
N LYS A 260 -17.26 -12.44 -4.88
CA LYS A 260 -18.30 -13.32 -4.32
C LYS A 260 -17.74 -14.66 -3.85
N LYS A 261 -16.84 -15.28 -4.63
CA LYS A 261 -16.18 -16.54 -4.26
C LYS A 261 -15.36 -16.39 -2.98
N ILE A 262 -14.56 -15.32 -2.89
CA ILE A 262 -13.75 -15.03 -1.70
C ILE A 262 -14.65 -14.81 -0.50
N ALA A 263 -15.67 -13.94 -0.60
CA ALA A 263 -16.61 -13.66 0.49
C ALA A 263 -17.31 -14.92 1.00
N ALA A 264 -17.82 -15.76 0.09
CA ALA A 264 -18.48 -17.00 0.46
C ALA A 264 -17.55 -18.00 1.18
N ARG A 265 -16.27 -18.05 0.78
CA ARG A 265 -15.28 -18.90 1.44
C ARG A 265 -14.91 -18.35 2.83
N LEU A 266 -14.70 -17.05 2.95
CA LEU A 266 -14.44 -16.43 4.27
C LEU A 266 -15.62 -16.62 5.23
N ASP A 267 -16.87 -16.47 4.73
CA ASP A 267 -18.07 -16.76 5.50
C ASP A 267 -18.15 -18.21 5.99
N ALA A 268 -17.73 -19.17 5.18
CA ALA A 268 -17.83 -20.59 5.51
C ALA A 268 -16.68 -21.11 6.36
N GLU A 269 -15.49 -20.60 6.16
CA GLU A 269 -14.25 -21.23 6.67
C GLU A 269 -13.64 -20.49 7.86
N LEU A 270 -13.85 -19.16 8.00
CA LEU A 270 -13.25 -18.42 9.11
C LEU A 270 -13.83 -18.84 10.46
N PRO A 271 -13.01 -18.92 11.51
CA PRO A 271 -13.50 -19.13 12.87
C PRO A 271 -14.33 -17.94 13.37
N THR A 272 -15.28 -18.21 14.26
CA THR A 272 -16.04 -17.16 14.95
C THR A 272 -15.09 -16.20 15.66
N GLY A 273 -15.34 -14.89 15.52
CA GLY A 273 -14.51 -13.82 16.07
C GLY A 273 -13.34 -13.40 15.17
N ALA A 274 -13.09 -14.11 14.08
CA ALA A 274 -12.08 -13.67 13.11
C ALA A 274 -12.43 -12.33 12.51
N ILE A 275 -11.41 -11.49 12.28
CA ILE A 275 -11.55 -10.18 11.67
C ILE A 275 -11.17 -10.21 10.20
N VAL A 276 -11.94 -9.49 9.39
CA VAL A 276 -11.70 -9.28 7.96
C VAL A 276 -11.64 -7.79 7.71
N MET A 277 -10.59 -7.33 7.04
CA MET A 277 -10.49 -5.95 6.61
C MET A 277 -10.05 -5.81 5.15
N TRP A 278 -10.48 -4.72 4.53
CA TRP A 278 -9.92 -4.26 3.26
C TRP A 278 -10.04 -2.76 3.10
N ARG A 279 -9.24 -2.22 2.20
CA ARG A 279 -9.30 -0.84 1.76
C ARG A 279 -9.94 -0.75 0.38
N GLN A 280 -10.54 0.39 0.07
CA GLN A 280 -11.04 0.73 -1.25
C GLN A 280 -10.40 2.03 -1.73
N LEU A 281 -10.10 2.06 -3.02
CA LEU A 281 -9.53 3.23 -3.67
C LEU A 281 -10.65 4.09 -4.30
N ASN A 282 -10.63 4.25 -5.57
CA ASN A 282 -11.49 5.14 -6.38
C ASN A 282 -12.85 4.50 -6.74
N ASN A 283 -13.55 3.94 -5.76
CA ASN A 283 -14.89 3.40 -5.96
C ASN A 283 -15.68 3.35 -4.63
N ASP A 284 -17.01 3.22 -4.75
CA ASP A 284 -17.96 3.10 -3.65
C ASP A 284 -18.75 1.79 -3.67
N VAL A 285 -18.24 0.77 -4.36
CA VAL A 285 -18.88 -0.54 -4.47
C VAL A 285 -19.04 -1.17 -3.07
N ALA A 286 -20.26 -1.54 -2.75
CA ALA A 286 -20.60 -2.14 -1.47
C ALA A 286 -20.22 -3.64 -1.44
N PHE A 287 -18.93 -3.96 -1.47
CA PHE A 287 -18.42 -5.33 -1.46
C PHE A 287 -18.86 -6.12 -0.21
N GLU A 288 -19.08 -5.45 0.91
CA GLU A 288 -19.58 -6.05 2.15
C GLU A 288 -20.91 -6.77 1.99
N LYS A 289 -21.73 -6.40 1.01
CA LYS A 289 -23.00 -7.08 0.72
C LYS A 289 -22.86 -8.52 0.22
N ASN A 290 -21.65 -8.92 -0.18
CA ASN A 290 -21.37 -10.30 -0.58
C ASN A 290 -21.19 -11.25 0.60
N PHE A 291 -21.00 -10.72 1.81
CA PHE A 291 -20.85 -11.50 3.04
C PHE A 291 -22.20 -11.73 3.73
N LYS A 292 -22.37 -12.93 4.32
CA LYS A 292 -23.57 -13.33 5.03
C LYS A 292 -23.33 -13.60 6.52
N ALA A 293 -22.11 -13.97 6.87
CA ALA A 293 -21.73 -14.36 8.22
C ALA A 293 -20.63 -13.47 8.83
N VAL A 294 -20.27 -12.37 8.14
CA VAL A 294 -19.38 -11.33 8.65
C VAL A 294 -20.21 -10.06 8.88
N THR A 295 -20.18 -9.55 10.09
CA THR A 295 -20.85 -8.29 10.46
C THR A 295 -19.86 -7.14 10.36
N PHE A 296 -20.19 -6.12 9.57
CA PHE A 296 -19.30 -4.96 9.32
C PHE A 296 -19.65 -3.78 10.25
N ASP A 297 -18.60 -3.23 10.88
CA ASP A 297 -18.68 -2.01 11.67
C ASP A 297 -18.27 -0.79 10.83
N ALA A 298 -19.26 -0.16 10.23
CA ALA A 298 -19.05 1.01 9.39
C ALA A 298 -18.54 2.24 10.18
N ALA A 299 -18.88 2.36 11.47
CA ALA A 299 -18.40 3.47 12.30
C ALA A 299 -16.91 3.29 12.59
N ARG A 300 -16.51 2.09 12.99
CA ARG A 300 -15.11 1.75 13.22
C ARG A 300 -14.28 1.84 11.96
N GLY A 301 -14.80 1.39 10.80
CA GLY A 301 -14.15 1.55 9.51
C GLY A 301 -13.83 3.01 9.17
N ARG A 302 -14.79 3.92 9.39
CA ARG A 302 -14.55 5.37 9.18
C ARG A 302 -13.54 5.96 10.16
N GLU A 303 -13.58 5.54 11.43
CA GLU A 303 -12.62 5.98 12.44
C GLU A 303 -11.19 5.58 12.06
N LEU A 304 -10.99 4.33 11.65
CA LEU A 304 -9.68 3.81 11.21
C LEU A 304 -9.20 4.53 9.94
N LEU A 305 -10.08 4.73 8.96
CA LEU A 305 -9.74 5.47 7.75
C LEU A 305 -9.30 6.91 8.05
N ALA A 306 -9.90 7.56 9.04
CA ALA A 306 -9.51 8.91 9.45
C ALA A 306 -8.10 8.97 10.07
N LYS A 307 -7.60 7.87 10.60
CA LYS A 307 -6.24 7.72 11.16
C LYS A 307 -5.22 7.27 10.11
N ASP A 308 -5.66 6.72 8.98
CA ASP A 308 -4.80 6.20 7.92
C ASP A 308 -4.05 7.35 7.25
N ARG A 309 -2.72 7.38 7.39
CA ARG A 309 -1.85 8.40 6.81
C ARG A 309 -1.47 8.10 5.36
N SER A 310 -1.78 6.89 4.87
CA SER A 310 -1.63 6.57 3.45
C SER A 310 -2.53 7.48 2.61
N LEU A 311 -2.20 7.71 1.37
CA LEU A 311 -2.88 8.76 0.61
C LEU A 311 -4.13 8.26 -0.11
N PHE A 312 -4.13 6.99 -0.54
CA PHE A 312 -4.99 6.57 -1.63
C PHE A 312 -6.24 5.78 -1.23
N SER A 313 -6.50 5.58 0.06
CA SER A 313 -7.71 4.90 0.51
C SER A 313 -8.88 5.88 0.69
N THR A 314 -10.02 5.62 0.04
CA THR A 314 -11.28 6.37 0.24
C THR A 314 -12.26 5.60 1.11
N GLY A 315 -12.04 4.30 1.29
CA GLY A 315 -12.83 3.43 2.15
C GLY A 315 -11.98 2.44 2.91
N LEU A 316 -12.43 2.09 4.12
CA LEU A 316 -11.91 1.00 4.92
C LEU A 316 -13.09 0.23 5.51
N LYS A 317 -13.10 -1.06 5.30
CA LYS A 317 -14.11 -1.96 5.84
C LYS A 317 -13.48 -2.86 6.88
N LEU A 318 -14.14 -2.97 8.02
CA LEU A 318 -13.79 -3.89 9.09
C LEU A 318 -15.01 -4.72 9.44
N GLY A 319 -14.87 -6.03 9.36
CA GLY A 319 -15.91 -6.99 9.69
C GLY A 319 -15.42 -8.03 10.69
N ILE A 320 -16.34 -8.58 11.44
CA ILE A 320 -16.12 -9.66 12.42
C ILE A 320 -17.01 -10.84 12.04
N LYS A 321 -16.41 -12.02 11.96
CA LYS A 321 -17.12 -13.29 11.70
C LYS A 321 -18.02 -13.63 12.89
N ALA A 322 -19.31 -13.83 12.60
CA ALA A 322 -20.32 -14.22 13.60
C ALA A 322 -20.12 -15.65 14.12
#